data_3b9c4540650ef9d9d4ed5762b80bf1eb
#
_entry.id   3b9c4540650ef9d9d4ed5762b80bf1eb
#
_cell.length_a   1.000
_cell.length_b   1.000
_cell.length_c   1.000
_cell.angle_alpha   90.00
_cell.angle_beta   90.00
_cell.angle_gamma   90.00
#
_symmetry.space_group_name_H-M   'P 1'
#
loop_
_entity.id
_entity.type
_entity.pdbx_description
1 polymer ?
#
loop_
_entity_poly.entity_id
_entity_poly.type
_entity_poly.pdbx_seq_one_letter_code
_entity_poly.pdbx_strand_id
1 'polypeptide(L)'
;MLTVAYLANQFPVAVEPYVAEEVAGLRLLGVRVITGTVIRVNREDTTREDPDVAVLPLQVRVVVRAVWLCLWHWNRIADLVARVLFCGQEGLIRRVKALLHTLLGACYAVRLESQGVEHIHVHHGYSASWIAMVAARLLDSSFSLTLHGSDLLLHRAYLDVKLQNCKFCLTISEYNRRFIARHYPEIDLAKVFVARLGVDVPETEIVPACLNSAEPIRLLAVGRLHAVKDHAFLIRACDYLRAQDLDFQCEIAVEGPERRCLESLIRELGLEKRVTLFGHVPPEQMDSLYRRADLLVLTSRSEGIPLVLMEAMARGKAVLAPAITGIPELVIADKTGFLYEPGSMWDFLEKVMEISCLLGRGPHLMEDMQEKRSTGNALNRTIPVDSAVRLDWVRHAARVQICCNFNRQKNLQSFTDLFFQHAFRFRGEAHPHASSVLQQI
;
A
#
# COMPACT_ATOMS: atom_id res chain seq x y z
N MET A 1 -2.66 -32.57 -3.02
CA MET A 1 -2.24 -31.37 -2.26
C MET A 1 -2.11 -30.26 -3.27
N LEU A 2 -2.85 -29.18 -3.12
CA LEU A 2 -2.82 -28.05 -4.05
C LEU A 2 -1.46 -27.34 -3.98
N THR A 3 -0.85 -27.05 -5.14
CA THR A 3 0.45 -26.41 -5.21
C THR A 3 0.36 -25.06 -5.92
N VAL A 4 0.70 -23.99 -5.22
CA VAL A 4 0.70 -22.60 -5.71
C VAL A 4 2.13 -22.07 -5.72
N ALA A 5 2.55 -21.43 -6.81
CA ALA A 5 3.76 -20.63 -6.81
C ALA A 5 3.39 -19.16 -6.54
N TYR A 6 4.07 -18.54 -5.60
CA TYR A 6 3.90 -17.14 -5.21
C TYR A 6 5.12 -16.34 -5.67
N LEU A 7 4.97 -15.42 -6.64
CA LEU A 7 6.09 -14.65 -7.19
C LEU A 7 5.99 -13.17 -6.82
N ALA A 8 7.10 -12.62 -6.31
CA ALA A 8 7.27 -11.19 -6.12
C ALA A 8 8.55 -10.68 -6.81
N ASN A 9 8.66 -9.37 -7.05
CA ASN A 9 9.91 -8.80 -7.58
C ASN A 9 11.08 -9.06 -6.62
N GLN A 10 10.83 -8.89 -5.35
CA GLN A 10 11.71 -9.23 -4.22
C GLN A 10 10.86 -9.90 -3.13
N PHE A 11 11.37 -10.97 -2.53
CA PHE A 11 10.71 -11.68 -1.43
C PHE A 11 11.76 -12.38 -0.56
N PRO A 12 11.62 -12.32 0.76
CA PRO A 12 10.72 -11.48 1.56
C PRO A 12 11.18 -10.01 1.62
N VAL A 13 10.25 -9.07 1.79
CA VAL A 13 10.57 -7.63 1.90
C VAL A 13 9.84 -7.02 3.09
N ALA A 14 10.55 -6.22 3.89
CA ALA A 14 10.01 -5.58 5.09
C ALA A 14 8.85 -4.61 4.81
N VAL A 15 8.85 -3.98 3.63
CA VAL A 15 7.84 -2.99 3.24
C VAL A 15 6.54 -3.61 2.70
N GLU A 16 6.51 -4.95 2.49
CA GLU A 16 5.35 -5.69 1.99
C GLU A 16 5.07 -6.93 2.87
N PRO A 17 4.84 -6.77 4.19
CA PRO A 17 4.65 -7.89 5.12
C PRO A 17 3.43 -8.75 4.76
N TYR A 18 2.41 -8.16 4.15
CA TYR A 18 1.19 -8.84 3.74
C TYR A 18 1.43 -10.03 2.80
N VAL A 19 2.47 -9.99 1.94
CA VAL A 19 2.80 -11.11 1.04
C VAL A 19 3.22 -12.35 1.84
N ALA A 20 4.04 -12.17 2.87
CA ALA A 20 4.47 -13.26 3.75
C ALA A 20 3.30 -13.79 4.61
N GLU A 21 2.42 -12.91 5.05
CA GLU A 21 1.21 -13.26 5.83
C GLU A 21 0.22 -14.09 4.99
N GLU A 22 -0.01 -13.70 3.74
CA GLU A 22 -0.84 -14.46 2.80
C GLU A 22 -0.27 -15.85 2.52
N VAL A 23 1.06 -15.94 2.30
CA VAL A 23 1.76 -17.23 2.14
C VAL A 23 1.60 -18.10 3.38
N ALA A 24 1.77 -17.55 4.57
CA ALA A 24 1.58 -18.27 5.84
C ALA A 24 0.12 -18.73 5.99
N GLY A 25 -0.85 -17.87 5.72
CA GLY A 25 -2.28 -18.18 5.76
C GLY A 25 -2.65 -19.34 4.83
N LEU A 26 -2.17 -19.34 3.59
CA LEU A 26 -2.41 -20.42 2.64
C LEU A 26 -1.75 -21.74 3.08
N ARG A 27 -0.52 -21.69 3.63
CA ARG A 27 0.17 -22.89 4.16
C ARG A 27 -0.60 -23.52 5.33
N LEU A 28 -1.17 -22.72 6.23
CA LEU A 28 -2.00 -23.20 7.34
C LEU A 28 -3.26 -23.94 6.87
N LEU A 29 -3.80 -23.56 5.71
CA LEU A 29 -4.93 -24.24 5.09
C LEU A 29 -4.53 -25.46 4.26
N GLY A 30 -3.28 -25.93 4.36
CA GLY A 30 -2.79 -27.14 3.71
C GLY A 30 -2.42 -26.94 2.23
N VAL A 31 -2.25 -25.70 1.75
CA VAL A 31 -1.72 -25.44 0.42
C VAL A 31 -0.20 -25.52 0.45
N ARG A 32 0.38 -26.25 -0.49
CA ARG A 32 1.82 -26.20 -0.74
C ARG A 32 2.13 -24.88 -1.48
N VAL A 33 2.73 -23.92 -0.79
CA VAL A 33 3.13 -22.65 -1.39
C VAL A 33 4.64 -22.66 -1.65
N ILE A 34 5.01 -22.47 -2.91
CA ILE A 34 6.38 -22.30 -3.39
C ILE A 34 6.64 -20.80 -3.53
N THR A 35 7.47 -20.25 -2.68
CA THR A 35 7.82 -18.83 -2.72
C THR A 35 8.87 -18.55 -3.79
N GLY A 36 8.63 -17.52 -4.61
CA GLY A 36 9.48 -17.10 -5.71
C GLY A 36 9.88 -15.64 -5.64
N THR A 37 11.11 -15.33 -6.04
CA THR A 37 11.60 -13.97 -6.20
C THR A 37 12.24 -13.77 -7.57
N VAL A 38 12.05 -12.59 -8.16
CA VAL A 38 12.79 -12.25 -9.39
C VAL A 38 14.24 -11.93 -9.06
N ILE A 39 14.49 -11.12 -8.03
CA ILE A 39 15.82 -10.70 -7.57
C ILE A 39 15.95 -11.05 -6.09
N ARG A 40 17.03 -11.74 -5.71
CA ARG A 40 17.32 -11.99 -4.29
C ARG A 40 17.67 -10.70 -3.56
N VAL A 41 17.14 -10.55 -2.37
CA VAL A 41 17.53 -9.46 -1.45
C VAL A 41 18.86 -9.81 -0.83
N ASN A 42 19.79 -8.85 -0.71
CA ASN A 42 21.05 -9.05 0.02
C ASN A 42 20.75 -9.29 1.50
N ARG A 43 21.41 -10.28 2.08
CA ARG A 43 21.23 -10.74 3.47
C ARG A 43 21.79 -9.72 4.47
N GLU A 44 21.00 -8.81 4.96
CA GLU A 44 21.26 -8.13 6.23
C GLU A 44 20.27 -8.58 7.34
N ASP A 45 19.16 -9.22 6.95
CA ASP A 45 18.11 -9.69 7.87
C ASP A 45 18.02 -11.23 7.83
N THR A 46 18.69 -11.89 8.79
CA THR A 46 18.79 -13.35 8.89
C THR A 46 17.53 -14.02 9.47
N THR A 47 16.50 -13.26 9.81
CA THR A 47 15.30 -13.77 10.50
C THR A 47 14.20 -14.26 9.56
N ARG A 48 14.35 -14.07 8.24
CA ARG A 48 13.31 -14.39 7.25
C ARG A 48 13.67 -15.60 6.40
N GLU A 49 12.66 -16.40 6.07
CA GLU A 49 12.80 -17.56 5.19
C GLU A 49 13.32 -17.14 3.81
N ASP A 50 14.34 -17.84 3.30
CA ASP A 50 14.79 -17.67 1.90
C ASP A 50 13.68 -18.11 0.93
N PRO A 51 13.50 -17.43 -0.22
CA PRO A 51 12.56 -17.90 -1.23
C PRO A 51 12.99 -19.27 -1.80
N ASP A 52 12.00 -20.16 -2.01
CA ASP A 52 12.25 -21.50 -2.54
C ASP A 52 12.86 -21.44 -3.95
N VAL A 53 12.43 -20.45 -4.76
CA VAL A 53 12.88 -20.28 -6.15
C VAL A 53 13.25 -18.83 -6.43
N ALA A 54 14.46 -18.60 -6.94
CA ALA A 54 14.85 -17.29 -7.46
C ALA A 54 15.00 -17.35 -8.99
N VAL A 55 14.49 -16.34 -9.69
CA VAL A 55 14.64 -16.25 -11.16
C VAL A 55 16.07 -15.85 -11.52
N LEU A 56 16.65 -14.88 -10.82
CA LEU A 56 18.05 -14.46 -10.97
C LEU A 56 18.91 -14.94 -9.80
N PRO A 57 20.22 -15.23 -10.03
CA PRO A 57 20.96 -15.13 -11.29
C PRO A 57 20.62 -16.25 -12.29
N LEU A 58 20.79 -15.95 -13.58
CA LEU A 58 20.56 -16.93 -14.64
C LEU A 58 21.69 -17.96 -14.72
N GLN A 59 21.32 -19.22 -14.87
CA GLN A 59 22.22 -20.31 -15.15
C GLN A 59 22.10 -20.71 -16.63
N VAL A 60 23.22 -20.90 -17.33
CA VAL A 60 23.24 -21.23 -18.77
C VAL A 60 22.33 -22.42 -19.11
N ARG A 61 22.36 -23.48 -18.30
CA ARG A 61 21.53 -24.68 -18.50
C ARG A 61 20.02 -24.35 -18.45
N VAL A 62 19.62 -23.46 -17.53
CA VAL A 62 18.22 -23.02 -17.40
C VAL A 62 17.82 -22.18 -18.60
N VAL A 63 18.70 -21.27 -19.07
CA VAL A 63 18.42 -20.44 -20.25
C VAL A 63 18.27 -21.30 -21.52
N VAL A 64 19.15 -22.29 -21.73
CA VAL A 64 19.04 -23.18 -22.90
C VAL A 64 17.74 -23.97 -22.86
N ARG A 65 17.36 -24.53 -21.69
CA ARG A 65 16.06 -25.22 -21.53
C ARG A 65 14.88 -24.27 -21.73
N ALA A 66 14.96 -23.04 -21.24
CA ALA A 66 13.92 -22.04 -21.39
C ALA A 66 13.70 -21.67 -22.86
N VAL A 67 14.76 -21.47 -23.63
CA VAL A 67 14.68 -21.24 -25.09
C VAL A 67 14.03 -22.45 -25.79
N TRP A 68 14.46 -23.66 -25.45
CA TRP A 68 13.86 -24.87 -26.00
C TRP A 68 12.37 -24.99 -25.64
N LEU A 69 12.01 -24.69 -24.38
CA LEU A 69 10.62 -24.71 -23.92
C LEU A 69 9.75 -23.67 -24.69
N CYS A 70 10.30 -22.47 -24.93
CA CYS A 70 9.63 -21.46 -25.74
C CYS A 70 9.39 -21.92 -27.19
N LEU A 71 10.36 -22.60 -27.81
CA LEU A 71 10.25 -23.11 -29.17
C LEU A 71 9.23 -24.26 -29.23
N TRP A 72 9.28 -25.18 -28.26
CA TRP A 72 8.37 -26.34 -28.20
C TRP A 72 6.92 -25.94 -27.94
N HIS A 73 6.72 -24.94 -27.09
CA HIS A 73 5.38 -24.41 -26.75
C HIS A 73 5.12 -23.03 -27.35
N TRP A 74 5.67 -22.77 -28.55
CA TRP A 74 5.55 -21.47 -29.22
C TRP A 74 4.10 -20.99 -29.34
N ASN A 75 3.18 -21.89 -29.65
CA ASN A 75 1.75 -21.60 -29.75
C ASN A 75 1.14 -20.99 -28.49
N ARG A 76 1.73 -21.23 -27.31
CA ARG A 76 1.25 -20.70 -26.02
C ARG A 76 1.69 -19.24 -25.74
N ILE A 77 2.74 -18.75 -26.44
CA ILE A 77 3.31 -17.42 -26.20
C ILE A 77 3.44 -16.54 -27.46
N ALA A 78 3.13 -17.09 -28.63
CA ALA A 78 3.27 -16.38 -29.90
C ALA A 78 2.47 -15.07 -29.96
N ASP A 79 1.25 -15.06 -29.42
CA ASP A 79 0.41 -13.88 -29.30
C ASP A 79 1.02 -12.80 -28.39
N LEU A 80 1.66 -13.17 -27.28
CA LEU A 80 2.36 -12.26 -26.40
C LEU A 80 3.57 -11.62 -27.09
N VAL A 81 4.35 -12.43 -27.79
CA VAL A 81 5.50 -11.95 -28.57
C VAL A 81 5.03 -11.03 -29.71
N ALA A 82 3.99 -11.42 -30.43
CA ALA A 82 3.40 -10.59 -31.48
C ALA A 82 2.87 -9.25 -30.92
N ARG A 83 2.18 -9.27 -29.77
CA ARG A 83 1.71 -8.05 -29.08
C ARG A 83 2.87 -7.13 -28.72
N VAL A 84 3.99 -7.69 -28.22
CA VAL A 84 5.18 -6.90 -27.88
C VAL A 84 5.87 -6.31 -29.11
N LEU A 85 5.99 -7.08 -30.18
CA LEU A 85 6.72 -6.67 -31.39
C LEU A 85 5.92 -5.70 -32.27
N PHE A 86 4.65 -6.00 -32.50
CA PHE A 86 3.87 -5.38 -33.60
C PHE A 86 2.71 -4.50 -33.10
N CYS A 87 2.24 -4.66 -31.88
CA CYS A 87 1.04 -4.00 -31.39
C CYS A 87 1.31 -3.10 -30.18
N GLY A 88 0.41 -2.10 -29.98
CA GLY A 88 0.41 -1.23 -28.79
C GLY A 88 1.30 0.00 -28.92
N GLN A 89 1.16 0.88 -27.94
CA GLN A 89 1.82 2.21 -27.90
C GLN A 89 3.10 2.24 -27.05
N GLU A 90 3.56 1.08 -26.59
CA GLU A 90 4.74 0.98 -25.74
C GLU A 90 6.03 1.32 -26.53
N GLY A 91 6.87 2.18 -25.94
CA GLY A 91 8.14 2.55 -26.52
C GLY A 91 9.13 1.37 -26.59
N LEU A 92 10.14 1.49 -27.45
CA LEU A 92 11.13 0.43 -27.73
C LEU A 92 11.75 -0.19 -26.48
N ILE A 93 12.13 0.64 -25.49
CA ILE A 93 12.74 0.15 -24.23
C ILE A 93 11.77 -0.79 -23.48
N ARG A 94 10.48 -0.46 -23.44
CA ARG A 94 9.46 -1.31 -22.78
C ARG A 94 9.26 -2.62 -23.52
N ARG A 95 9.31 -2.60 -24.86
CA ARG A 95 9.23 -3.79 -25.72
C ARG A 95 10.41 -4.72 -25.49
N VAL A 96 11.64 -4.20 -25.50
CA VAL A 96 12.87 -4.99 -25.22
C VAL A 96 12.79 -5.57 -23.80
N LYS A 97 12.38 -4.79 -22.80
CA LYS A 97 12.18 -5.30 -21.43
C LYS A 97 11.13 -6.41 -21.38
N ALA A 98 10.02 -6.30 -22.12
CA ALA A 98 8.97 -7.33 -22.11
C ALA A 98 9.48 -8.63 -22.77
N LEU A 99 10.28 -8.57 -23.85
CA LEU A 99 10.93 -9.76 -24.42
C LEU A 99 11.90 -10.42 -23.43
N LEU A 100 12.70 -9.61 -22.73
CA LEU A 100 13.57 -10.12 -21.68
C LEU A 100 12.75 -10.79 -20.55
N HIS A 101 11.67 -10.15 -20.10
CA HIS A 101 10.78 -10.74 -19.10
C HIS A 101 10.07 -12.02 -19.61
N THR A 102 9.85 -12.14 -20.92
CA THR A 102 9.33 -13.38 -21.52
C THR A 102 10.35 -14.52 -21.36
N LEU A 103 11.64 -14.24 -21.64
CA LEU A 103 12.71 -15.22 -21.37
C LEU A 103 12.83 -15.56 -19.88
N LEU A 104 12.76 -14.55 -19.00
CA LEU A 104 12.78 -14.79 -17.54
C LEU A 104 11.57 -15.62 -17.09
N GLY A 105 10.40 -15.41 -17.69
CA GLY A 105 9.20 -16.23 -17.46
C GLY A 105 9.41 -17.68 -17.86
N ALA A 106 10.05 -17.93 -19.00
CA ALA A 106 10.43 -19.28 -19.40
C ALA A 106 11.47 -19.91 -18.47
N CYS A 107 12.46 -19.13 -17.98
CA CYS A 107 13.40 -19.60 -16.98
C CYS A 107 12.71 -19.97 -15.65
N TYR A 108 11.69 -19.19 -15.26
CA TYR A 108 10.90 -19.48 -14.07
C TYR A 108 10.07 -20.75 -14.27
N ALA A 109 9.45 -20.93 -15.44
CA ALA A 109 8.73 -22.16 -15.80
C ALA A 109 9.63 -23.41 -15.69
N VAL A 110 10.85 -23.35 -16.24
CA VAL A 110 11.82 -24.47 -16.12
C VAL A 110 12.13 -24.83 -14.67
N ARG A 111 12.21 -23.85 -13.78
CA ARG A 111 12.48 -24.09 -12.35
C ARG A 111 11.28 -24.66 -11.59
N LEU A 112 10.06 -24.44 -12.10
CA LEU A 112 8.81 -24.94 -11.52
C LEU A 112 8.33 -26.25 -12.15
N GLU A 113 8.88 -26.68 -13.29
CA GLU A 113 8.39 -27.80 -14.12
C GLU A 113 8.19 -29.10 -13.31
N SER A 114 9.10 -29.41 -12.38
CA SER A 114 9.04 -30.61 -11.53
C SER A 114 8.21 -30.44 -10.26
N GLN A 115 7.64 -29.24 -10.02
CA GLN A 115 7.00 -28.92 -8.74
C GLN A 115 5.50 -29.18 -8.72
N GLY A 116 4.88 -29.48 -9.88
CA GLY A 116 3.44 -29.73 -9.98
C GLY A 116 2.59 -28.48 -9.68
N VAL A 117 3.03 -27.29 -10.14
CA VAL A 117 2.34 -26.02 -9.89
C VAL A 117 1.04 -25.94 -10.67
N GLU A 118 -0.08 -25.78 -9.99
CA GLU A 118 -1.42 -25.67 -10.59
C GLU A 118 -1.83 -24.20 -10.80
N HIS A 119 -1.28 -23.29 -9.99
CA HIS A 119 -1.60 -21.87 -10.04
C HIS A 119 -0.37 -21.02 -9.70
N ILE A 120 -0.20 -19.89 -10.41
CA ILE A 120 0.84 -18.90 -10.09
C ILE A 120 0.16 -17.60 -9.68
N HIS A 121 0.43 -17.14 -8.45
CA HIS A 121 -0.02 -15.85 -7.95
C HIS A 121 1.13 -14.85 -7.89
N VAL A 122 0.85 -13.59 -8.16
CA VAL A 122 1.87 -12.54 -8.15
C VAL A 122 1.33 -11.24 -7.55
N HIS A 123 2.15 -10.59 -6.75
CA HIS A 123 1.89 -9.23 -6.30
C HIS A 123 2.48 -8.21 -7.26
N HIS A 124 1.73 -7.14 -7.46
CA HIS A 124 2.01 -6.01 -8.35
C HIS A 124 1.97 -6.30 -9.85
N GLY A 125 1.47 -5.31 -10.57
CA GLY A 125 1.39 -5.29 -12.03
C GLY A 125 2.71 -5.00 -12.76
N TYR A 126 3.87 -5.09 -12.07
CA TYR A 126 5.21 -4.81 -12.64
C TYR A 126 5.77 -5.98 -13.47
N SER A 127 7.10 -6.12 -13.49
CA SER A 127 7.81 -7.16 -14.26
C SER A 127 7.47 -8.58 -13.82
N ALA A 128 7.34 -8.82 -12.51
CA ALA A 128 7.02 -10.14 -11.96
C ALA A 128 5.70 -10.68 -12.53
N SER A 129 4.69 -9.85 -12.78
CA SER A 129 3.41 -10.29 -13.33
C SER A 129 3.51 -10.75 -14.78
N TRP A 130 4.37 -10.14 -15.59
CA TRP A 130 4.66 -10.65 -16.95
C TRP A 130 5.39 -11.98 -16.91
N ILE A 131 6.41 -12.11 -16.03
CA ILE A 131 7.17 -13.34 -15.79
C ILE A 131 6.24 -14.49 -15.36
N ALA A 132 5.36 -14.23 -14.37
CA ALA A 132 4.39 -15.20 -13.88
C ALA A 132 3.38 -15.63 -14.94
N MET A 133 2.85 -14.69 -15.72
CA MET A 133 1.91 -14.95 -16.81
C MET A 133 2.53 -15.86 -17.89
N VAL A 134 3.76 -15.57 -18.32
CA VAL A 134 4.47 -16.39 -19.30
C VAL A 134 4.75 -17.78 -18.75
N ALA A 135 5.23 -17.87 -17.50
CA ALA A 135 5.48 -19.16 -16.86
C ALA A 135 4.21 -20.02 -16.75
N ALA A 136 3.10 -19.41 -16.35
CA ALA A 136 1.82 -20.09 -16.24
C ALA A 136 1.35 -20.66 -17.59
N ARG A 137 1.48 -19.88 -18.67
CA ARG A 137 1.13 -20.35 -20.03
C ARG A 137 2.01 -21.50 -20.47
N LEU A 138 3.33 -21.44 -20.23
CA LEU A 138 4.26 -22.51 -20.60
C LEU A 138 4.01 -23.80 -19.83
N LEU A 139 3.64 -23.69 -18.54
CA LEU A 139 3.34 -24.84 -17.66
C LEU A 139 1.90 -25.36 -17.76
N ASP A 140 1.05 -24.74 -18.57
CA ASP A 140 -0.39 -25.07 -18.63
C ASP A 140 -1.12 -24.88 -17.29
N SER A 141 -0.66 -23.92 -16.51
CA SER A 141 -1.23 -23.56 -15.21
C SER A 141 -1.97 -22.22 -15.27
N SER A 142 -2.77 -21.94 -14.26
CA SER A 142 -3.50 -20.68 -14.18
C SER A 142 -2.67 -19.58 -13.50
N PHE A 143 -3.06 -18.34 -13.73
CA PHE A 143 -2.34 -17.14 -13.23
C PHE A 143 -3.33 -16.15 -12.63
N SER A 144 -2.96 -15.52 -11.52
CA SER A 144 -3.68 -14.40 -10.92
C SER A 144 -2.74 -13.33 -10.40
N LEU A 145 -3.26 -12.13 -10.15
CA LEU A 145 -2.46 -11.01 -9.65
C LEU A 145 -3.22 -10.19 -8.63
N THR A 146 -2.47 -9.60 -7.68
CA THR A 146 -2.96 -8.56 -6.76
C THR A 146 -2.34 -7.22 -7.13
N LEU A 147 -3.20 -6.20 -7.36
CA LEU A 147 -2.82 -4.83 -7.69
C LEU A 147 -2.99 -3.91 -6.48
N HIS A 148 -1.93 -3.15 -6.15
CA HIS A 148 -1.89 -2.35 -4.94
C HIS A 148 -2.14 -0.85 -5.15
N GLY A 149 -1.56 -0.23 -6.16
CA GLY A 149 -1.72 1.21 -6.37
C GLY A 149 -0.79 1.72 -7.47
N SER A 150 0.47 1.96 -7.18
CA SER A 150 1.43 2.52 -8.15
C SER A 150 1.63 1.66 -9.40
N ASP A 151 1.46 0.37 -9.29
CA ASP A 151 1.48 -0.61 -10.37
C ASP A 151 0.26 -0.48 -11.32
N LEU A 152 -0.87 -0.06 -10.78
CA LEU A 152 -2.09 0.21 -11.52
C LEU A 152 -2.18 1.68 -11.99
N LEU A 153 -1.78 2.63 -11.13
CA LEU A 153 -2.02 4.05 -11.36
C LEU A 153 -0.89 4.72 -12.13
N LEU A 154 0.37 4.32 -11.91
CA LEU A 154 1.57 4.97 -12.45
C LEU A 154 2.31 4.13 -13.49
N HIS A 155 2.39 2.82 -13.34
CA HIS A 155 3.26 1.93 -14.13
C HIS A 155 2.49 0.80 -14.82
N ARG A 156 1.64 1.15 -15.77
CA ARG A 156 0.65 0.29 -16.44
C ARG A 156 1.16 -0.50 -17.66
N ALA A 157 2.48 -0.69 -17.83
CA ALA A 157 3.00 -1.38 -19.02
C ALA A 157 2.40 -2.78 -19.20
N TYR A 158 1.74 -3.01 -20.33
CA TYR A 158 1.06 -4.26 -20.69
C TYR A 158 0.06 -4.76 -19.63
N LEU A 159 -0.54 -3.85 -18.86
CA LEU A 159 -1.50 -4.25 -17.83
C LEU A 159 -2.81 -4.79 -18.44
N ASP A 160 -3.21 -4.27 -19.60
CA ASP A 160 -4.28 -4.80 -20.43
C ASP A 160 -4.11 -6.31 -20.70
N VAL A 161 -2.93 -6.70 -21.19
CA VAL A 161 -2.60 -8.10 -21.50
C VAL A 161 -2.62 -8.97 -20.23
N LYS A 162 -2.06 -8.48 -19.13
CA LYS A 162 -2.02 -9.21 -17.86
C LYS A 162 -3.41 -9.42 -17.30
N LEU A 163 -4.25 -8.38 -17.31
CA LEU A 163 -5.64 -8.47 -16.88
C LEU A 163 -6.49 -9.39 -17.77
N GLN A 164 -6.28 -9.38 -19.09
CA GLN A 164 -6.97 -10.31 -20.00
C GLN A 164 -6.62 -11.76 -19.68
N ASN A 165 -5.35 -12.03 -19.40
CA ASN A 165 -4.82 -13.38 -19.22
C ASN A 165 -4.98 -13.94 -17.80
N CYS A 166 -5.23 -13.11 -16.79
CA CYS A 166 -5.40 -13.62 -15.44
C CYS A 166 -6.74 -14.34 -15.28
N LYS A 167 -6.72 -15.40 -14.48
CA LYS A 167 -7.93 -16.12 -14.07
C LYS A 167 -8.82 -15.26 -13.19
N PHE A 168 -8.19 -14.53 -12.26
CA PHE A 168 -8.80 -13.47 -11.45
C PHE A 168 -7.75 -12.41 -11.07
N CYS A 169 -8.23 -11.23 -10.73
CA CYS A 169 -7.43 -10.11 -10.25
C CYS A 169 -7.97 -9.67 -8.89
N LEU A 170 -7.09 -9.51 -7.91
CA LEU A 170 -7.39 -8.89 -6.64
C LEU A 170 -6.94 -7.43 -6.66
N THR A 171 -7.70 -6.55 -6.04
CA THR A 171 -7.33 -5.16 -5.80
C THR A 171 -7.55 -4.82 -4.33
N ILE A 172 -6.82 -3.84 -3.82
CA ILE A 172 -6.91 -3.47 -2.40
C ILE A 172 -8.02 -2.46 -2.09
N SER A 173 -8.71 -1.92 -3.13
CA SER A 173 -9.73 -0.88 -2.95
C SER A 173 -10.80 -0.93 -4.05
N GLU A 174 -11.99 -0.40 -3.75
CA GLU A 174 -13.04 -0.17 -4.76
C GLU A 174 -12.62 0.91 -5.76
N TYR A 175 -11.78 1.86 -5.36
CA TYR A 175 -11.20 2.83 -6.28
C TYR A 175 -10.41 2.12 -7.39
N ASN A 176 -9.54 1.19 -7.03
CA ASN A 176 -8.76 0.42 -7.99
C ASN A 176 -9.66 -0.39 -8.92
N ARG A 177 -10.70 -1.02 -8.38
CA ARG A 177 -11.68 -1.78 -9.18
C ARG A 177 -12.41 -0.89 -10.18
N ARG A 178 -12.88 0.28 -9.73
CA ARG A 178 -13.52 1.29 -10.61
C ARG A 178 -12.54 1.88 -11.62
N PHE A 179 -11.27 2.03 -11.25
CA PHE A 179 -10.22 2.46 -12.17
C PHE A 179 -10.01 1.44 -13.31
N ILE A 180 -9.98 0.14 -12.99
CA ILE A 180 -9.90 -0.93 -14.00
C ILE A 180 -11.13 -0.86 -14.92
N ALA A 181 -12.34 -0.77 -14.37
CA ALA A 181 -13.58 -0.64 -15.15
C ALA A 181 -13.56 0.52 -16.16
N ARG A 182 -13.00 1.65 -15.74
CA ARG A 182 -12.94 2.86 -16.58
C ARG A 182 -11.87 2.80 -17.68
N HIS A 183 -10.70 2.24 -17.37
CA HIS A 183 -9.53 2.32 -18.27
C HIS A 183 -9.29 1.04 -19.07
N TYR A 184 -9.93 -0.06 -18.71
CA TYR A 184 -9.85 -1.37 -19.35
C TYR A 184 -11.25 -1.96 -19.53
N PRO A 185 -12.12 -1.29 -20.35
CA PRO A 185 -13.52 -1.69 -20.50
C PRO A 185 -13.70 -3.09 -21.11
N GLU A 186 -12.65 -3.63 -21.75
CA GLU A 186 -12.61 -4.98 -22.31
C GLU A 186 -12.41 -6.07 -21.25
N ILE A 187 -12.10 -5.68 -20.00
CA ILE A 187 -11.89 -6.64 -18.91
C ILE A 187 -13.21 -6.98 -18.24
N ASP A 188 -13.50 -8.28 -18.15
CA ASP A 188 -14.64 -8.76 -17.37
C ASP A 188 -14.45 -8.47 -15.88
N LEU A 189 -15.25 -7.56 -15.33
CA LEU A 189 -15.21 -7.17 -13.93
C LEU A 189 -15.68 -8.28 -12.98
N ALA A 190 -16.31 -9.34 -13.48
CA ALA A 190 -16.67 -10.50 -12.66
C ALA A 190 -15.45 -11.28 -12.16
N LYS A 191 -14.28 -11.07 -12.74
CA LYS A 191 -13.01 -11.64 -12.26
C LYS A 191 -12.15 -10.67 -11.46
N VAL A 192 -12.62 -9.45 -11.16
CA VAL A 192 -11.89 -8.43 -10.39
C VAL A 192 -12.55 -8.25 -9.02
N PHE A 193 -11.84 -8.66 -7.97
CA PHE A 193 -12.35 -8.66 -6.59
C PHE A 193 -11.56 -7.68 -5.73
N VAL A 194 -12.19 -7.19 -4.66
CA VAL A 194 -11.53 -6.35 -3.67
C VAL A 194 -11.14 -7.19 -2.46
N ALA A 195 -9.84 -7.29 -2.23
CA ALA A 195 -9.23 -7.89 -1.04
C ALA A 195 -8.46 -6.79 -0.30
N ARG A 196 -9.07 -6.23 0.75
CA ARG A 196 -8.47 -5.14 1.52
C ARG A 196 -7.31 -5.65 2.36
N LEU A 197 -6.25 -4.86 2.44
CA LEU A 197 -5.20 -5.07 3.43
C LEU A 197 -5.74 -4.71 4.83
N GLY A 198 -5.03 -5.11 5.87
CA GLY A 198 -5.39 -4.79 7.24
C GLY A 198 -4.17 -4.64 8.13
N VAL A 199 -4.41 -4.14 9.34
CA VAL A 199 -3.41 -4.00 10.39
C VAL A 199 -3.92 -4.61 11.69
N ASP A 200 -3.00 -4.89 12.61
CA ASP A 200 -3.36 -5.28 13.96
C ASP A 200 -3.95 -4.10 14.72
N VAL A 201 -4.96 -4.38 15.50
CA VAL A 201 -5.56 -3.38 16.39
C VAL A 201 -5.00 -3.63 17.79
N PRO A 202 -4.19 -2.73 18.35
CA PRO A 202 -3.65 -2.89 19.68
C PRO A 202 -4.79 -2.94 20.73
N GLU A 203 -4.64 -3.74 21.76
CA GLU A 203 -5.61 -3.82 22.86
C GLU A 203 -5.61 -2.58 23.77
N THR A 204 -4.66 -1.66 23.55
CA THR A 204 -4.55 -0.43 24.34
C THR A 204 -5.77 0.46 24.19
N GLU A 205 -6.25 1.01 25.32
CA GLU A 205 -7.31 2.02 25.30
C GLU A 205 -6.87 3.29 24.58
N ILE A 206 -7.83 3.99 23.98
CA ILE A 206 -7.60 5.32 23.42
C ILE A 206 -7.53 6.28 24.62
N VAL A 207 -6.34 6.81 24.87
CA VAL A 207 -6.19 7.87 25.86
C VAL A 207 -6.91 9.13 25.36
N PRO A 208 -7.82 9.73 26.14
CA PRO A 208 -8.48 10.97 25.76
C PRO A 208 -7.50 12.05 25.33
N ALA A 209 -7.92 12.93 24.43
CA ALA A 209 -7.09 14.06 24.00
C ALA A 209 -6.77 14.94 25.22
N CYS A 210 -5.49 15.07 25.56
CA CYS A 210 -5.07 15.96 26.61
C CYS A 210 -5.09 17.39 26.08
N LEU A 211 -5.99 18.22 26.59
CA LEU A 211 -6.06 19.65 26.28
C LEU A 211 -4.97 20.38 27.07
N ASN A 212 -3.71 20.28 26.62
CA ASN A 212 -2.60 21.01 27.22
C ASN A 212 -2.08 22.04 26.22
N SER A 213 -2.47 23.29 26.39
CA SER A 213 -2.08 24.40 25.53
C SER A 213 -0.58 24.76 25.61
N ALA A 214 0.13 24.23 26.59
CA ALA A 214 1.55 24.54 26.80
C ALA A 214 2.53 23.64 26.03
N GLU A 215 2.04 22.53 25.43
CA GLU A 215 2.90 21.62 24.68
C GLU A 215 2.76 21.82 23.16
N PRO A 216 3.87 21.68 22.38
CA PRO A 216 3.80 21.75 20.93
C PRO A 216 2.95 20.61 20.37
N ILE A 217 2.21 20.87 19.28
CA ILE A 217 1.53 19.81 18.54
C ILE A 217 2.57 18.91 17.86
N ARG A 218 2.46 17.60 18.03
CA ARG A 218 3.38 16.61 17.46
C ARG A 218 2.81 16.01 16.17
N LEU A 219 3.37 16.46 15.06
CA LEU A 219 3.06 15.95 13.73
C LEU A 219 3.98 14.76 13.41
N LEU A 220 3.43 13.65 12.97
CA LEU A 220 4.19 12.47 12.53
C LEU A 220 3.90 12.20 11.07
N ALA A 221 4.93 12.06 10.24
CA ALA A 221 4.84 11.53 8.88
C ALA A 221 5.66 10.24 8.79
N VAL A 222 5.06 9.16 8.28
CA VAL A 222 5.72 7.86 8.11
C VAL A 222 5.67 7.46 6.65
N GLY A 223 6.83 7.34 6.04
CA GLY A 223 6.93 6.94 4.64
C GLY A 223 8.32 7.13 4.06
N ARG A 224 8.67 6.28 3.10
CA ARG A 224 9.96 6.37 2.41
C ARG A 224 10.21 7.77 1.86
N LEU A 225 11.39 8.32 2.04
CA LEU A 225 11.78 9.65 1.53
C LEU A 225 11.93 9.59 0.01
N HIS A 226 10.80 9.65 -0.69
CA HIS A 226 10.69 9.52 -2.14
C HIS A 226 9.67 10.54 -2.67
N ALA A 227 9.88 11.05 -3.88
CA ALA A 227 9.07 12.11 -4.50
C ALA A 227 7.55 11.85 -4.49
N VAL A 228 7.12 10.58 -4.51
CA VAL A 228 5.69 10.22 -4.43
C VAL A 228 5.08 10.54 -3.07
N LYS A 229 5.87 10.55 -1.98
CA LYS A 229 5.43 10.87 -0.61
C LYS A 229 5.40 12.37 -0.32
N ASP A 230 6.09 13.16 -1.11
CA ASP A 230 6.10 14.63 -1.11
C ASP A 230 6.37 15.25 0.27
N HIS A 231 7.38 14.72 0.98
CA HIS A 231 7.79 15.29 2.27
C HIS A 231 8.27 16.75 2.15
N ALA A 232 8.70 17.17 0.96
CA ALA A 232 9.05 18.57 0.70
C ALA A 232 7.83 19.50 0.85
N PHE A 233 6.63 19.04 0.45
CA PHE A 233 5.38 19.77 0.72
C PHE A 233 5.15 19.94 2.22
N LEU A 234 5.32 18.88 3.01
CA LEU A 234 5.17 18.93 4.49
C LEU A 234 6.16 19.91 5.14
N ILE A 235 7.44 19.88 4.73
CA ILE A 235 8.46 20.76 5.28
C ILE A 235 8.13 22.24 4.95
N ARG A 236 7.66 22.54 3.73
CA ARG A 236 7.18 23.89 3.40
C ARG A 236 5.94 24.29 4.20
N ALA A 237 5.01 23.35 4.44
CA ALA A 237 3.87 23.60 5.31
C ALA A 237 4.33 23.93 6.74
N CYS A 238 5.35 23.27 7.26
CA CYS A 238 5.94 23.58 8.56
C CYS A 238 6.47 25.02 8.62
N ASP A 239 7.05 25.55 7.56
CA ASP A 239 7.49 26.94 7.48
C ASP A 239 6.31 27.93 7.59
N TYR A 240 5.22 27.65 6.86
CA TYR A 240 3.98 28.44 6.99
C TYR A 240 3.35 28.35 8.39
N LEU A 241 3.31 27.14 9.00
CA LEU A 241 2.78 26.97 10.36
C LEU A 241 3.60 27.76 11.38
N ARG A 242 4.93 27.79 11.25
CA ARG A 242 5.82 28.63 12.06
C ARG A 242 5.49 30.11 11.90
N ALA A 243 5.27 30.57 10.66
CA ALA A 243 4.91 31.96 10.37
C ALA A 243 3.53 32.37 10.93
N GLN A 244 2.66 31.41 11.25
CA GLN A 244 1.37 31.61 11.93
C GLN A 244 1.49 31.41 13.47
N ASP A 245 2.68 31.42 14.03
CA ASP A 245 2.98 31.24 15.45
C ASP A 245 2.39 29.94 16.08
N LEU A 246 2.17 28.91 15.27
CA LEU A 246 1.82 27.59 15.79
C LEU A 246 3.07 26.94 16.40
N ASP A 247 2.97 26.49 17.65
CA ASP A 247 4.03 25.70 18.26
C ASP A 247 3.85 24.21 17.91
N PHE A 248 4.83 23.65 17.20
CA PHE A 248 4.80 22.27 16.71
C PHE A 248 6.17 21.62 16.68
N GLN A 249 6.17 20.28 16.69
CA GLN A 249 7.28 19.41 16.33
C GLN A 249 6.83 18.48 15.21
N CYS A 250 7.61 18.37 14.14
CA CYS A 250 7.33 17.49 13.01
C CYS A 250 8.40 16.40 12.90
N GLU A 251 7.98 15.16 13.01
CA GLU A 251 8.83 13.98 12.95
C GLU A 251 8.55 13.23 11.65
N ILE A 252 9.59 13.00 10.83
CA ILE A 252 9.48 12.25 9.58
C ILE A 252 10.31 10.97 9.72
N ALA A 253 9.62 9.82 9.71
CA ALA A 253 10.21 8.50 9.88
C ALA A 253 10.39 7.78 8.55
N VAL A 254 11.44 6.98 8.45
CA VAL A 254 11.88 6.14 7.33
C VAL A 254 12.92 6.84 6.44
N GLU A 255 13.77 6.02 5.80
CA GLU A 255 14.84 6.45 4.88
C GLU A 255 14.36 6.60 3.43
N GLY A 256 15.19 7.22 2.60
CA GLY A 256 14.97 7.25 1.15
C GLY A 256 15.90 8.17 0.38
N PRO A 257 15.83 8.11 -0.96
CA PRO A 257 16.77 8.81 -1.84
C PRO A 257 16.71 10.35 -1.72
N GLU A 258 15.59 10.92 -1.24
CA GLU A 258 15.44 12.38 -1.11
C GLU A 258 16.04 12.96 0.19
N ARG A 259 16.59 12.12 1.09
CA ARG A 259 17.09 12.58 2.39
C ARG A 259 17.94 13.86 2.30
N ARG A 260 18.98 13.86 1.46
CA ARG A 260 19.88 15.03 1.34
C ARG A 260 19.16 16.29 0.88
N CYS A 261 18.22 16.17 -0.04
CA CYS A 261 17.43 17.30 -0.54
C CYS A 261 16.52 17.86 0.56
N LEU A 262 15.89 16.97 1.36
CA LEU A 262 15.01 17.35 2.47
C LEU A 262 15.81 17.99 3.63
N GLU A 263 16.98 17.47 3.97
CA GLU A 263 17.89 18.09 4.96
C GLU A 263 18.35 19.49 4.52
N SER A 264 18.62 19.68 3.23
CA SER A 264 18.95 21.01 2.69
C SER A 264 17.77 21.97 2.79
N LEU A 265 16.55 21.51 2.47
CA LEU A 265 15.34 22.31 2.57
C LEU A 265 15.03 22.72 4.02
N ILE A 266 15.21 21.80 4.99
CA ILE A 266 15.03 22.08 6.42
C ILE A 266 15.98 23.20 6.87
N ARG A 267 17.27 23.15 6.48
CA ARG A 267 18.27 24.17 6.81
C ARG A 267 17.97 25.50 6.11
N GLU A 268 17.62 25.48 4.84
CA GLU A 268 17.26 26.66 4.06
C GLU A 268 16.10 27.45 4.69
N LEU A 269 15.11 26.71 5.25
CA LEU A 269 13.95 27.30 5.93
C LEU A 269 14.18 27.57 7.42
N GLY A 270 15.34 27.20 7.99
CA GLY A 270 15.64 27.38 9.41
C GLY A 270 14.74 26.58 10.34
N LEU A 271 14.38 25.34 9.94
CA LEU A 271 13.44 24.47 10.64
C LEU A 271 14.11 23.34 11.45
N GLU A 272 15.45 23.37 11.64
CA GLU A 272 16.22 22.29 12.29
C GLU A 272 15.76 21.97 13.72
N LYS A 273 15.19 22.96 14.43
CA LYS A 273 14.66 22.77 15.78
C LYS A 273 13.22 22.22 15.81
N ARG A 274 12.52 22.23 14.69
CA ARG A 274 11.09 21.86 14.60
C ARG A 274 10.83 20.63 13.73
N VAL A 275 11.71 20.32 12.78
CA VAL A 275 11.56 19.20 11.85
C VAL A 275 12.72 18.23 11.99
N THR A 276 12.42 16.96 12.27
CA THR A 276 13.42 15.90 12.46
C THR A 276 13.19 14.77 11.46
N LEU A 277 14.26 14.39 10.73
CA LEU A 277 14.29 13.19 9.89
C LEU A 277 14.94 12.04 10.68
N PHE A 278 14.13 11.10 11.16
CA PHE A 278 14.63 9.98 12.01
C PHE A 278 15.48 8.97 11.26
N GLY A 279 15.25 8.83 9.94
CA GLY A 279 15.86 7.74 9.19
C GLY A 279 15.14 6.42 9.39
N HIS A 280 15.87 5.32 9.26
CA HIS A 280 15.30 4.00 9.47
C HIS A 280 14.89 3.81 10.93
N VAL A 281 13.62 3.51 11.15
CA VAL A 281 13.05 3.24 12.47
C VAL A 281 12.67 1.76 12.54
N PRO A 282 13.24 0.99 13.47
CA PRO A 282 12.87 -0.40 13.67
C PRO A 282 11.38 -0.54 14.05
N PRO A 283 10.71 -1.63 13.69
CA PRO A 283 9.28 -1.85 13.97
C PRO A 283 8.93 -1.68 15.46
N GLU A 284 9.80 -2.11 16.36
CA GLU A 284 9.61 -2.01 17.83
C GLU A 284 9.56 -0.55 18.32
N GLN A 285 10.23 0.35 17.61
CA GLN A 285 10.27 1.77 17.94
C GLN A 285 9.13 2.55 17.29
N MET A 286 8.52 2.02 16.23
CA MET A 286 7.41 2.67 15.54
C MET A 286 6.21 2.89 16.46
N ASP A 287 5.91 1.95 17.35
CA ASP A 287 4.80 2.09 18.29
C ASP A 287 4.97 3.31 19.20
N SER A 288 6.21 3.60 19.65
CA SER A 288 6.49 4.78 20.46
C SER A 288 6.31 6.10 19.69
N LEU A 289 6.62 6.11 18.38
CA LEU A 289 6.39 7.27 17.50
C LEU A 289 4.87 7.55 17.36
N TYR A 290 4.08 6.50 17.07
CA TYR A 290 2.63 6.66 16.99
C TYR A 290 2.04 7.13 18.32
N ARG A 291 2.48 6.57 19.46
CA ARG A 291 1.93 6.94 20.80
C ARG A 291 2.13 8.41 21.12
N ARG A 292 3.31 8.97 20.85
CA ARG A 292 3.62 10.37 21.16
C ARG A 292 3.08 11.37 20.16
N ALA A 293 2.71 10.93 18.95
CA ALA A 293 2.10 11.79 17.94
C ALA A 293 0.69 12.22 18.35
N ASP A 294 0.35 13.47 18.06
CA ASP A 294 -1.02 13.99 18.16
C ASP A 294 -1.76 13.81 16.83
N LEU A 295 -1.03 14.01 15.73
CA LEU A 295 -1.57 13.95 14.37
C LEU A 295 -0.62 13.21 13.44
N LEU A 296 -1.09 12.16 12.78
CA LEU A 296 -0.39 11.60 11.63
C LEU A 296 -0.77 12.40 10.38
N VAL A 297 0.24 12.86 9.65
CA VAL A 297 0.06 13.60 8.39
C VAL A 297 0.59 12.80 7.21
N LEU A 298 -0.16 12.76 6.12
CA LEU A 298 0.25 12.18 4.86
C LEU A 298 0.18 13.23 3.76
N THR A 299 1.24 13.34 2.95
CA THR A 299 1.34 14.35 1.87
C THR A 299 1.56 13.74 0.50
N SER A 300 1.32 12.44 0.37
CA SER A 300 1.59 11.66 -0.84
C SER A 300 0.78 12.15 -2.04
N ARG A 301 1.43 12.11 -3.22
CA ARG A 301 0.78 12.42 -4.52
C ARG A 301 0.03 11.22 -5.11
N SER A 302 0.35 10.02 -4.68
CA SER A 302 -0.31 8.78 -5.12
C SER A 302 -0.17 7.71 -4.06
N GLU A 303 -1.28 7.03 -3.76
CA GLU A 303 -1.35 5.91 -2.82
C GLU A 303 -2.33 4.84 -3.34
N GLY A 304 -2.21 3.63 -2.80
CA GLY A 304 -3.32 2.68 -2.80
C GLY A 304 -4.25 2.96 -1.62
N ILE A 305 -4.14 2.16 -0.56
CA ILE A 305 -4.65 2.48 0.78
C ILE A 305 -3.46 2.37 1.73
N PRO A 306 -2.99 3.48 2.34
CA PRO A 306 -1.74 3.49 3.10
C PRO A 306 -1.87 2.79 4.45
N LEU A 307 -1.01 1.79 4.70
CA LEU A 307 -0.97 1.07 5.98
C LEU A 307 -0.69 2.01 7.17
N VAL A 308 0.15 3.02 6.98
CA VAL A 308 0.51 3.98 8.04
C VAL A 308 -0.69 4.76 8.57
N LEU A 309 -1.69 5.06 7.72
CA LEU A 309 -2.96 5.64 8.18
C LEU A 309 -3.77 4.62 8.99
N MET A 310 -3.82 3.36 8.52
CA MET A 310 -4.51 2.30 9.27
C MET A 310 -3.87 2.09 10.65
N GLU A 311 -2.53 2.06 10.71
CA GLU A 311 -1.77 1.89 11.96
C GLU A 311 -2.01 3.02 12.96
N ALA A 312 -2.06 4.26 12.49
CA ALA A 312 -2.38 5.42 13.32
C ALA A 312 -3.84 5.37 13.82
N MET A 313 -4.79 5.11 12.92
CA MET A 313 -6.22 5.01 13.23
C MET A 313 -6.50 3.86 14.20
N ALA A 314 -5.83 2.70 14.04
CA ALA A 314 -5.93 1.57 14.96
C ALA A 314 -5.50 1.94 16.39
N ARG A 315 -4.55 2.88 16.53
CA ARG A 315 -4.08 3.42 17.81
C ARG A 315 -4.90 4.61 18.30
N GLY A 316 -6.01 4.93 17.63
CA GLY A 316 -6.86 6.07 17.99
C GLY A 316 -6.13 7.41 17.80
N LYS A 317 -5.26 7.54 16.82
CA LYS A 317 -4.63 8.81 16.48
C LYS A 317 -5.44 9.55 15.44
N ALA A 318 -5.46 10.88 15.53
CA ALA A 318 -5.99 11.70 14.46
C ALA A 318 -5.12 11.57 13.21
N VAL A 319 -5.75 11.60 12.03
CA VAL A 319 -5.05 11.51 10.75
C VAL A 319 -5.49 12.63 9.82
N LEU A 320 -4.53 13.19 9.07
CA LEU A 320 -4.78 14.16 8.00
C LEU A 320 -4.12 13.64 6.72
N ALA A 321 -4.89 13.48 5.66
CA ALA A 321 -4.41 12.91 4.41
C ALA A 321 -5.03 13.61 3.18
N PRO A 322 -4.37 13.56 2.00
CA PRO A 322 -4.96 14.09 0.78
C PRO A 322 -6.14 13.22 0.32
N ALA A 323 -7.17 13.84 -0.23
CA ALA A 323 -8.36 13.15 -0.76
C ALA A 323 -8.05 12.49 -2.13
N ILE A 324 -7.08 11.56 -2.17
CA ILE A 324 -6.67 10.87 -3.41
C ILE A 324 -6.99 9.38 -3.38
N THR A 325 -7.23 8.82 -4.54
CA THR A 325 -7.27 7.38 -4.83
C THR A 325 -8.13 6.58 -3.84
N GLY A 326 -7.55 5.60 -3.12
CA GLY A 326 -8.25 4.78 -2.13
C GLY A 326 -8.34 5.41 -0.73
N ILE A 327 -7.67 6.54 -0.46
CA ILE A 327 -7.68 7.15 0.88
C ILE A 327 -9.09 7.48 1.39
N PRO A 328 -10.03 8.03 0.57
CA PRO A 328 -11.39 8.30 1.02
C PRO A 328 -12.22 7.06 1.38
N GLU A 329 -11.77 5.84 1.04
CA GLU A 329 -12.40 4.61 1.52
C GLU A 329 -11.99 4.25 2.96
N LEU A 330 -10.80 4.69 3.38
CA LEU A 330 -10.25 4.49 4.71
C LEU A 330 -10.62 5.66 5.64
N VAL A 331 -10.34 6.88 5.19
CA VAL A 331 -10.56 8.11 5.95
C VAL A 331 -11.82 8.79 5.43
N ILE A 332 -12.89 8.74 6.22
CA ILE A 332 -14.14 9.43 5.93
C ILE A 332 -14.03 10.83 6.56
N ALA A 333 -14.10 11.87 5.72
CA ALA A 333 -13.88 13.25 6.14
C ALA A 333 -14.74 13.63 7.35
N ASP A 334 -14.12 14.24 8.36
CA ASP A 334 -14.71 14.70 9.62
C ASP A 334 -15.40 13.61 10.48
N LYS A 335 -15.34 12.33 10.03
CA LYS A 335 -15.90 11.18 10.76
C LYS A 335 -14.82 10.25 11.32
N THR A 336 -13.88 9.83 10.48
CA THR A 336 -12.81 8.91 10.90
C THR A 336 -11.42 9.51 10.72
N GLY A 337 -11.34 10.77 10.34
CA GLY A 337 -10.12 11.55 10.14
C GLY A 337 -10.40 12.78 9.28
N PHE A 338 -9.35 13.44 8.88
CA PHE A 338 -9.41 14.68 8.13
C PHE A 338 -8.81 14.48 6.74
N LEU A 339 -9.49 15.06 5.74
CA LEU A 339 -9.03 15.07 4.37
C LEU A 339 -8.79 16.51 3.90
N TYR A 340 -7.76 16.69 3.08
CA TYR A 340 -7.48 17.95 2.42
C TYR A 340 -7.41 17.77 0.89
N GLU A 341 -7.60 18.85 0.15
CA GLU A 341 -7.53 18.86 -1.31
C GLU A 341 -6.09 18.60 -1.77
N PRO A 342 -5.87 17.60 -2.65
CA PRO A 342 -4.54 17.20 -3.07
C PRO A 342 -3.73 18.36 -3.66
N GLY A 343 -2.54 18.60 -3.09
CA GLY A 343 -1.63 19.69 -3.51
C GLY A 343 -2.02 21.08 -3.01
N SER A 344 -3.14 21.23 -2.34
CA SER A 344 -3.56 22.52 -1.75
C SER A 344 -2.84 22.75 -0.42
N MET A 345 -1.83 23.63 -0.44
CA MET A 345 -1.13 24.07 0.77
C MET A 345 -2.09 24.75 1.74
N TRP A 346 -2.97 25.57 1.21
CA TRP A 346 -3.91 26.33 2.04
C TRP A 346 -4.88 25.40 2.80
N ASP A 347 -5.49 24.44 2.12
CA ASP A 347 -6.44 23.51 2.75
C ASP A 347 -5.73 22.60 3.78
N PHE A 348 -4.50 22.16 3.47
CA PHE A 348 -3.67 21.43 4.43
C PHE A 348 -3.42 22.24 5.72
N LEU A 349 -3.01 23.51 5.58
CA LEU A 349 -2.75 24.40 6.72
C LEU A 349 -4.02 24.68 7.52
N GLU A 350 -5.15 24.95 6.85
CA GLU A 350 -6.46 25.17 7.51
C GLU A 350 -6.84 23.94 8.34
N LYS A 351 -6.66 22.72 7.81
CA LYS A 351 -6.95 21.48 8.55
C LYS A 351 -6.00 21.26 9.73
N VAL A 352 -4.71 21.54 9.59
CA VAL A 352 -3.76 21.46 10.72
C VAL A 352 -4.15 22.44 11.83
N MET A 353 -4.52 23.68 11.48
CA MET A 353 -4.97 24.69 12.43
C MET A 353 -6.28 24.29 13.11
N GLU A 354 -7.27 23.77 12.35
CA GLU A 354 -8.51 23.22 12.90
C GLU A 354 -8.23 22.14 13.95
N ILE A 355 -7.38 21.17 13.62
CA ILE A 355 -7.02 20.06 14.53
C ILE A 355 -6.27 20.58 15.74
N SER A 356 -5.36 21.57 15.57
CA SER A 356 -4.64 22.20 16.68
C SER A 356 -5.58 22.86 17.67
N CYS A 357 -6.62 23.54 17.18
CA CYS A 357 -7.65 24.12 18.03
C CYS A 357 -8.47 23.05 18.76
N LEU A 358 -8.79 21.91 18.08
CA LEU A 358 -9.47 20.78 18.72
C LEU A 358 -8.63 20.15 19.84
N LEU A 359 -7.30 20.24 19.76
CA LEU A 359 -6.35 19.83 20.79
C LEU A 359 -6.11 20.88 21.89
N GLY A 360 -6.73 22.07 21.80
CA GLY A 360 -6.48 23.18 22.70
C GLY A 360 -5.09 23.80 22.54
N ARG A 361 -4.44 23.64 21.39
CA ARG A 361 -3.06 24.10 21.09
C ARG A 361 -3.03 25.05 19.88
N GLY A 362 -4.19 25.58 19.47
CA GLY A 362 -4.27 26.58 18.40
C GLY A 362 -3.72 27.93 18.84
N PRO A 363 -3.22 28.77 17.91
CA PRO A 363 -2.82 30.13 18.23
C PRO A 363 -4.00 30.92 18.78
N HIS A 364 -3.78 31.77 19.76
CA HIS A 364 -4.79 32.65 20.38
C HIS A 364 -5.47 33.61 19.38
N LEU A 365 -4.94 33.73 18.16
CA LEU A 365 -5.41 34.64 17.09
C LEU A 365 -6.68 34.21 16.34
N MET A 366 -7.26 33.04 16.66
CA MET A 366 -8.50 32.63 15.98
C MET A 366 -9.73 33.48 16.34
N GLU A 367 -9.72 34.20 17.43
CA GLU A 367 -10.76 35.17 17.77
C GLU A 367 -10.83 36.30 16.74
N ASP A 368 -9.67 36.83 16.29
CA ASP A 368 -9.57 37.91 15.30
C ASP A 368 -9.95 37.48 13.86
N MET A 369 -9.76 36.23 13.51
CA MET A 369 -10.12 35.70 12.17
C MET A 369 -11.64 35.43 12.04
N GLN A 370 -12.32 35.13 13.13
CA GLN A 370 -13.78 35.00 13.15
C GLN A 370 -14.46 36.35 12.98
N GLU A 371 -13.93 37.44 13.52
CA GLU A 371 -14.46 38.76 13.38
C GLU A 371 -14.38 39.31 11.94
N LYS A 372 -13.32 38.97 11.20
CA LYS A 372 -13.14 39.35 9.78
C LYS A 372 -13.99 38.52 8.80
N ARG A 373 -14.48 37.33 9.18
CA ARG A 373 -15.39 36.50 8.38
C ARG A 373 -16.88 36.86 8.57
N SER A 374 -17.22 37.59 9.60
CA SER A 374 -18.61 37.95 9.90
C SER A 374 -19.24 38.97 8.91
N THR A 375 -18.46 39.52 7.97
CA THR A 375 -18.94 40.46 6.94
C THR A 375 -19.29 39.83 5.58
N GLY A 376 -19.20 38.52 5.44
CA GLY A 376 -19.56 37.80 4.21
C GLY A 376 -20.12 36.42 4.47
N ASN A 377 -21.42 36.26 4.37
CA ASN A 377 -22.22 35.02 4.34
C ASN A 377 -21.63 33.80 5.09
N ALA A 378 -21.60 33.87 6.41
CA ALA A 378 -21.16 32.80 7.27
C ALA A 378 -22.32 31.85 7.57
N LEU A 379 -22.23 30.63 7.03
CA LEU A 379 -22.87 29.47 7.65
C LEU A 379 -22.32 29.35 9.07
N ASN A 380 -23.15 29.58 10.07
CA ASN A 380 -22.90 29.45 11.50
C ASN A 380 -22.17 28.10 11.83
N ARG A 381 -20.85 28.10 11.91
CA ARG A 381 -20.10 27.06 12.61
C ARG A 381 -19.53 27.69 13.89
N THR A 382 -20.39 27.82 14.90
CA THR A 382 -19.96 27.97 16.29
C THR A 382 -19.14 26.72 16.63
N ILE A 383 -17.87 26.89 17.02
CA ILE A 383 -17.06 25.83 17.65
C ILE A 383 -17.76 25.55 18.98
N PRO A 384 -18.40 24.39 19.18
CA PRO A 384 -19.06 24.12 20.46
C PRO A 384 -18.00 23.99 21.56
N VAL A 385 -18.40 24.23 22.80
CA VAL A 385 -17.69 24.06 24.07
C VAL A 385 -17.07 22.65 24.27
N ASP A 386 -17.17 21.77 23.27
CA ASP A 386 -16.84 20.34 23.32
C ASP A 386 -15.89 19.90 22.19
N SER A 387 -14.90 20.73 21.86
CA SER A 387 -13.92 20.42 20.78
C SER A 387 -13.12 19.13 21.03
N ALA A 388 -12.79 18.86 22.31
CA ALA A 388 -12.13 17.60 22.69
C ALA A 388 -13.04 16.39 22.45
N VAL A 389 -14.31 16.47 22.78
CA VAL A 389 -15.30 15.40 22.55
C VAL A 389 -15.44 15.14 21.06
N ARG A 390 -15.42 16.17 20.21
CA ARG A 390 -15.44 15.99 18.75
C ARG A 390 -14.21 15.24 18.25
N LEU A 391 -13.02 15.61 18.69
CA LEU A 391 -11.78 14.94 18.28
C LEU A 391 -11.73 13.48 18.78
N ASP A 392 -12.09 13.26 20.04
CA ASP A 392 -12.15 11.90 20.61
C ASP A 392 -13.18 11.03 19.89
N TRP A 393 -14.33 11.58 19.53
CA TRP A 393 -15.31 10.87 18.69
C TRP A 393 -14.72 10.44 17.34
N VAL A 394 -14.03 11.36 16.63
CA VAL A 394 -13.36 11.04 15.35
C VAL A 394 -12.32 9.94 15.53
N ARG A 395 -11.52 9.98 16.59
CA ARG A 395 -10.48 9.00 16.91
C ARG A 395 -11.07 7.61 17.21
N HIS A 396 -12.18 7.57 17.98
CA HIS A 396 -12.91 6.33 18.24
C HIS A 396 -13.55 5.77 16.98
N ALA A 397 -14.20 6.60 16.18
CA ALA A 397 -14.79 6.20 14.90
C ALA A 397 -13.72 5.69 13.93
N ALA A 398 -12.53 6.31 13.90
CA ALA A 398 -11.38 5.85 13.14
C ALA A 398 -10.98 4.42 13.53
N ARG A 399 -10.83 4.15 14.83
CA ARG A 399 -10.50 2.80 15.32
C ARG A 399 -11.59 1.78 15.00
N VAL A 400 -12.85 2.14 15.14
CA VAL A 400 -13.97 1.27 14.76
C VAL A 400 -13.92 0.95 13.26
N GLN A 401 -13.61 1.93 12.41
CA GLN A 401 -13.40 1.71 10.96
C GLN A 401 -12.33 0.66 10.69
N ILE A 402 -11.21 0.70 11.43
CA ILE A 402 -10.14 -0.31 11.30
C ILE A 402 -10.61 -1.68 11.79
N CYS A 403 -11.24 -1.76 12.97
CA CYS A 403 -11.74 -3.02 13.52
C CYS A 403 -12.74 -3.73 12.59
N CYS A 404 -13.58 -2.95 11.90
CA CYS A 404 -14.64 -3.49 11.05
C CYS A 404 -14.15 -3.83 9.63
N ASN A 405 -13.35 -2.96 9.01
CA ASN A 405 -13.08 -3.00 7.58
C ASN A 405 -11.61 -3.25 7.21
N PHE A 406 -10.68 -3.00 8.15
CA PHE A 406 -9.23 -3.08 7.90
C PHE A 406 -8.48 -3.86 9.00
N ASN A 407 -9.16 -4.80 9.65
CA ASN A 407 -8.55 -5.71 10.59
C ASN A 407 -7.76 -6.79 9.84
N ARG A 408 -6.49 -7.00 10.22
CA ARG A 408 -5.57 -7.93 9.55
C ARG A 408 -6.14 -9.34 9.45
N GLN A 409 -6.55 -9.93 10.56
CA GLN A 409 -7.02 -11.33 10.59
C GLN A 409 -8.27 -11.53 9.73
N LYS A 410 -9.25 -10.61 9.84
CA LYS A 410 -10.50 -10.67 9.05
C LYS A 410 -10.22 -10.53 7.56
N ASN A 411 -9.31 -9.60 7.19
CA ASN A 411 -9.02 -9.34 5.78
C ASN A 411 -8.14 -10.44 5.17
N LEU A 412 -7.22 -11.02 5.94
CA LEU A 412 -6.46 -12.20 5.53
C LEU A 412 -7.38 -13.40 5.29
N GLN A 413 -8.37 -13.61 6.17
CA GLN A 413 -9.39 -14.65 5.98
C GLN A 413 -10.18 -14.39 4.68
N SER A 414 -10.68 -13.18 4.48
CA SER A 414 -11.41 -12.81 3.26
C SER A 414 -10.56 -12.99 2.00
N PHE A 415 -9.27 -12.61 2.04
CA PHE A 415 -8.32 -12.87 0.95
C PHE A 415 -8.23 -14.36 0.67
N THR A 416 -8.03 -15.17 1.70
CA THR A 416 -7.85 -16.60 1.60
C THR A 416 -9.09 -17.29 1.00
N ASP A 417 -10.27 -16.91 1.45
CA ASP A 417 -11.54 -17.45 0.94
C ASP A 417 -11.73 -17.10 -0.55
N LEU A 418 -11.50 -15.84 -0.94
CA LEU A 418 -11.51 -15.39 -2.33
C LEU A 418 -10.48 -16.14 -3.18
N PHE A 419 -9.27 -16.29 -2.65
CA PHE A 419 -8.19 -16.98 -3.35
C PHE A 419 -8.56 -18.43 -3.63
N PHE A 420 -9.03 -19.18 -2.63
CA PHE A 420 -9.46 -20.57 -2.80
C PHE A 420 -10.62 -20.71 -3.80
N GLN A 421 -11.63 -19.87 -3.65
CA GLN A 421 -12.81 -19.91 -4.53
C GLN A 421 -12.44 -19.73 -6.01
N HIS A 422 -11.45 -18.88 -6.30
CA HIS A 422 -11.13 -18.51 -7.68
C HIS A 422 -9.88 -19.20 -8.24
N ALA A 423 -8.87 -19.53 -7.41
CA ALA A 423 -7.68 -20.25 -7.87
C ALA A 423 -7.99 -21.70 -8.23
N PHE A 424 -8.85 -22.36 -7.44
CA PHE A 424 -9.15 -23.76 -7.59
C PHE A 424 -10.62 -23.96 -8.00
N ARG A 425 -10.88 -24.77 -9.01
CA ARG A 425 -12.23 -25.25 -9.28
C ARG A 425 -12.59 -26.26 -8.19
N PHE A 426 -13.61 -25.99 -7.39
CA PHE A 426 -14.15 -26.96 -6.45
C PHE A 426 -14.48 -28.26 -7.20
N ARG A 427 -13.71 -29.31 -6.99
CA ARG A 427 -14.16 -30.67 -7.19
C ARG A 427 -15.05 -30.99 -5.99
N GLY A 428 -16.34 -30.60 -6.08
CA GLY A 428 -17.48 -31.20 -5.41
C GLY A 428 -17.46 -31.51 -3.90
N GLU A 429 -16.53 -31.02 -3.11
CA GLU A 429 -16.51 -31.21 -1.65
C GLU A 429 -16.42 -29.86 -0.95
N ALA A 430 -17.48 -29.50 -0.23
CA ALA A 430 -17.45 -28.38 0.71
C ALA A 430 -16.42 -28.69 1.81
N HIS A 431 -15.34 -27.96 1.88
CA HIS A 431 -14.45 -27.99 3.04
C HIS A 431 -15.16 -27.34 4.22
N PRO A 432 -15.53 -28.10 5.28
CA PRO A 432 -15.92 -27.53 6.54
C PRO A 432 -14.65 -27.04 7.26
N HIS A 433 -14.65 -25.83 7.78
CA HIS A 433 -13.68 -25.27 8.73
C HIS A 433 -12.46 -24.51 8.19
N ALA A 434 -12.65 -23.46 7.36
CA ALA A 434 -11.66 -22.39 7.28
C ALA A 434 -11.74 -21.44 8.52
N SER A 435 -12.88 -21.38 9.19
CA SER A 435 -13.14 -20.40 10.26
C SER A 435 -12.47 -20.69 11.61
N SER A 436 -11.97 -21.89 11.87
CA SER A 436 -11.43 -22.26 13.19
C SER A 436 -9.91 -22.27 13.30
N VAL A 437 -9.18 -22.26 12.19
CA VAL A 437 -7.72 -22.42 12.19
C VAL A 437 -6.98 -21.09 12.34
N LEU A 438 -7.57 -19.98 11.88
CA LEU A 438 -6.93 -18.65 11.94
C LEU A 438 -7.14 -17.90 13.27
N GLN A 439 -7.80 -18.51 14.27
CA GLN A 439 -7.86 -17.97 15.63
C GLN A 439 -6.58 -18.21 16.44
N GLN A 440 -5.56 -18.87 15.86
CA GLN A 440 -4.30 -19.21 16.53
C GLN A 440 -3.09 -18.41 16.01
N ILE A 441 -3.30 -17.41 15.14
CA ILE A 441 -2.32 -16.41 14.73
C ILE A 441 -2.71 -15.05 15.31
#